data_2bd7e70d7c8d9f948926f8780d31c330
#
_entry.id   2bd7e70d7c8d9f948926f8780d31c330
#
_cell.length_a   1.000
_cell.length_b   1.000
_cell.length_c   1.000
_cell.angle_alpha   90.00
_cell.angle_beta   90.00
_cell.angle_gamma   90.00
#
_symmetry.space_group_name_H-M   'P 1'
#
loop_
_entity.id
_entity.type
_entity.pdbx_description
1 polymer ?
#
loop_
_entity_poly.entity_id
_entity_poly.type
_entity_poly.pdbx_seq_one_letter_code
_entity_poly.pdbx_strand_id
1 'polypeptide(L)'
;MDDSASLQLRPFRSGDAEACLDLFRDCVHRVNSRDCTDDQIEAWASPTIELESWRARFDDRFAYVVIENESVVGFTDMTRDGHLDRLFVSDDHQGRGIARRLVERLLSDAAEESIQEITTDASITAKPFFLRMGFSVVREQSVECRGAWLTNYRMRRATHVEAS
;
A
#
# COMPACT_ATOMS: atom_id res chain seq x y z
N MET A 1 -1.37 22.51 -19.85
CA MET A 1 -1.50 22.35 -18.40
C MET A 1 -0.85 21.02 -18.00
N ASP A 2 0.09 21.09 -17.12
CA ASP A 2 0.86 19.92 -16.73
C ASP A 2 0.08 19.11 -15.66
N ASP A 3 -0.32 17.90 -16.02
CA ASP A 3 -1.08 17.04 -15.11
C ASP A 3 -0.29 16.69 -13.84
N SER A 4 1.04 16.66 -13.90
CA SER A 4 1.86 16.34 -12.74
C SER A 4 1.72 17.39 -11.63
N ALA A 5 1.38 18.63 -11.99
CA ALA A 5 1.20 19.71 -11.01
C ALA A 5 -0.02 19.49 -10.12
N SER A 6 -0.95 18.64 -10.52
CA SER A 6 -2.17 18.38 -9.74
C SER A 6 -2.01 17.29 -8.68
N LEU A 7 -0.92 16.50 -8.73
CA LEU A 7 -0.66 15.43 -7.77
C LEU A 7 0.06 15.98 -6.53
N GLN A 8 -0.50 15.69 -5.35
CA GLN A 8 0.10 16.13 -4.10
C GLN A 8 0.22 14.95 -3.13
N LEU A 9 1.44 14.67 -2.68
CA LEU A 9 1.69 13.70 -1.64
C LEU A 9 1.73 14.44 -0.30
N ARG A 10 0.94 14.00 0.67
CA ARG A 10 0.93 14.59 2.00
C ARG A 10 0.66 13.53 3.07
N PRO A 11 0.95 13.84 4.35
CA PRO A 11 0.61 12.91 5.43
C PRO A 11 -0.89 12.64 5.50
N PHE A 12 -1.22 11.42 5.90
CA PHE A 12 -2.59 11.00 6.14
C PHE A 12 -3.20 11.81 7.30
N ARG A 13 -4.48 12.15 7.16
CA ARG A 13 -5.28 12.78 8.22
C ARG A 13 -6.50 11.91 8.49
N SER A 14 -7.03 11.96 9.72
CA SER A 14 -8.15 11.11 10.08
C SER A 14 -9.36 11.27 9.14
N GLY A 15 -9.55 12.44 8.57
CA GLY A 15 -10.61 12.69 7.59
C GLY A 15 -10.43 11.97 6.26
N ASP A 16 -9.24 11.42 5.99
CA ASP A 16 -8.96 10.67 4.76
C ASP A 16 -9.40 9.20 4.84
N ALA A 17 -9.74 8.72 6.03
CA ALA A 17 -9.95 7.28 6.25
C ALA A 17 -11.04 6.69 5.36
N GLU A 18 -12.16 7.38 5.18
CA GLU A 18 -13.26 6.89 4.34
C GLU A 18 -12.85 6.79 2.88
N ALA A 19 -12.18 7.82 2.36
CA ALA A 19 -11.71 7.82 0.98
C ALA A 19 -10.68 6.72 0.75
N CYS A 20 -9.80 6.48 1.71
CA CYS A 20 -8.83 5.38 1.63
C CYS A 20 -9.52 4.02 1.65
N LEU A 21 -10.56 3.83 2.45
CA LEU A 21 -11.32 2.58 2.48
C LEU A 21 -12.02 2.33 1.15
N ASP A 22 -12.65 3.37 0.59
CA ASP A 22 -13.30 3.27 -0.72
C ASP A 22 -12.29 2.92 -1.80
N LEU A 23 -11.12 3.55 -1.77
CA LEU A 23 -10.04 3.27 -2.71
C LEU A 23 -9.52 1.83 -2.57
N PHE A 24 -9.33 1.37 -1.34
CA PHE A 24 -8.91 0.00 -1.06
C PHE A 24 -9.89 -1.02 -1.66
N ARG A 25 -11.19 -0.83 -1.39
CA ARG A 25 -12.22 -1.72 -1.92
C ARG A 25 -12.25 -1.72 -3.43
N ASP A 26 -12.17 -0.54 -4.04
CA ASP A 26 -12.16 -0.40 -5.50
C ASP A 26 -10.94 -1.07 -6.12
N CYS A 27 -9.76 -0.87 -5.55
CA CYS A 27 -8.53 -1.48 -6.04
C CYS A 27 -8.57 -3.01 -5.98
N VAL A 28 -9.06 -3.57 -4.86
CA VAL A 28 -9.15 -5.02 -4.74
C VAL A 28 -10.11 -5.59 -5.76
N HIS A 29 -11.26 -4.95 -5.96
CA HIS A 29 -12.26 -5.42 -6.94
C HIS A 29 -11.83 -5.24 -8.40
N ARG A 30 -11.14 -4.15 -8.73
CA ARG A 30 -10.80 -3.81 -10.12
C ARG A 30 -9.42 -4.30 -10.55
N VAL A 31 -8.43 -4.23 -9.66
CA VAL A 31 -7.04 -4.56 -9.99
C VAL A 31 -6.69 -5.97 -9.55
N ASN A 32 -6.89 -6.28 -8.29
CA ASN A 32 -6.49 -7.57 -7.72
C ASN A 32 -7.39 -8.71 -8.17
N SER A 33 -8.59 -8.44 -8.66
CA SER A 33 -9.50 -9.46 -9.21
C SER A 33 -8.90 -10.22 -10.39
N ARG A 34 -7.87 -9.66 -11.02
CA ARG A 34 -7.14 -10.34 -12.11
C ARG A 34 -6.41 -11.60 -11.62
N ASP A 35 -6.04 -11.62 -10.35
CA ASP A 35 -5.21 -12.66 -9.74
C ASP A 35 -5.89 -13.38 -8.58
N CYS A 36 -7.13 -13.03 -8.24
CA CYS A 36 -7.87 -13.57 -7.10
C CYS A 36 -9.27 -14.01 -7.51
N THR A 37 -9.78 -15.03 -6.81
CA THR A 37 -11.17 -15.49 -6.99
C THR A 37 -12.15 -14.52 -6.35
N ASP A 38 -13.44 -14.62 -6.70
CA ASP A 38 -14.48 -13.77 -6.12
C ASP A 38 -14.54 -13.94 -4.60
N ASP A 39 -14.42 -15.17 -4.08
CA ASP A 39 -14.41 -15.41 -2.64
C ASP A 39 -13.20 -14.76 -1.96
N GLN A 40 -12.04 -14.80 -2.61
CA GLN A 40 -10.83 -14.15 -2.10
C GLN A 40 -10.99 -12.63 -2.06
N ILE A 41 -11.54 -12.05 -3.11
CA ILE A 41 -11.80 -10.61 -3.20
C ILE A 41 -12.76 -10.17 -2.09
N GLU A 42 -13.87 -10.89 -1.91
CA GLU A 42 -14.86 -10.53 -0.91
C GLU A 42 -14.33 -10.68 0.50
N ALA A 43 -13.48 -11.68 0.76
CA ALA A 43 -12.85 -11.84 2.06
C ALA A 43 -11.85 -10.71 2.35
N TRP A 44 -11.05 -10.33 1.36
CA TRP A 44 -10.02 -9.30 1.51
C TRP A 44 -10.64 -7.91 1.68
N ALA A 45 -11.54 -7.52 0.78
CA ALA A 45 -12.21 -6.21 0.80
C ALA A 45 -13.66 -6.33 1.25
N SER A 46 -13.86 -6.96 2.41
CA SER A 46 -15.18 -7.25 2.94
C SER A 46 -16.02 -5.97 3.11
N PRO A 47 -17.31 -6.00 2.73
CA PRO A 47 -18.21 -4.88 3.00
C PRO A 47 -18.49 -4.70 4.49
N THR A 48 -18.11 -5.68 5.34
CA THR A 48 -18.30 -5.60 6.79
C THR A 48 -17.17 -4.86 7.51
N ILE A 49 -16.13 -4.39 6.80
CA ILE A 49 -15.06 -3.59 7.42
C ILE A 49 -15.68 -2.30 7.97
N GLU A 50 -15.52 -2.08 9.27
CA GLU A 50 -16.03 -0.87 9.92
C GLU A 50 -15.07 0.29 9.75
N LEU A 51 -15.60 1.48 9.43
CA LEU A 51 -14.80 2.66 9.18
C LEU A 51 -13.91 3.03 10.38
N GLU A 52 -14.44 2.96 11.60
CA GLU A 52 -13.67 3.32 12.78
C GLU A 52 -12.50 2.35 13.04
N SER A 53 -12.70 1.06 12.82
CA SER A 53 -11.63 0.07 12.94
C SER A 53 -10.57 0.30 11.85
N TRP A 54 -11.00 0.64 10.65
CA TRP A 54 -10.12 0.96 9.54
C TRP A 54 -9.28 2.21 9.86
N ARG A 55 -9.93 3.27 10.34
CA ARG A 55 -9.26 4.52 10.71
C ARG A 55 -8.21 4.29 11.79
N ALA A 56 -8.53 3.48 12.80
CA ALA A 56 -7.63 3.20 13.91
C ALA A 56 -6.33 2.51 13.47
N ARG A 57 -6.36 1.78 12.37
CA ARG A 57 -5.16 1.12 11.83
C ARG A 57 -4.11 2.08 11.31
N PHE A 58 -4.46 3.35 11.08
CA PHE A 58 -3.49 4.37 10.66
C PHE A 58 -2.79 5.04 11.85
N ASP A 59 -3.27 4.80 13.07
CA ASP A 59 -2.70 5.45 14.25
C ASP A 59 -1.27 4.96 14.51
N ASP A 60 -0.42 5.92 14.91
CA ASP A 60 0.98 5.66 15.24
C ASP A 60 1.76 4.96 14.12
N ARG A 61 1.51 5.37 12.87
CA ARG A 61 2.19 4.84 11.69
C ARG A 61 2.70 5.96 10.80
N PHE A 62 3.63 5.60 9.90
CA PHE A 62 3.97 6.46 8.77
C PHE A 62 2.88 6.24 7.73
N ALA A 63 2.06 7.25 7.49
CA ALA A 63 0.93 7.11 6.56
C ALA A 63 0.84 8.34 5.66
N TYR A 64 0.64 8.09 4.36
CA TYR A 64 0.61 9.15 3.34
C TYR A 64 -0.50 8.89 2.34
N VAL A 65 -1.01 9.98 1.79
CA VAL A 65 -1.99 9.95 0.69
C VAL A 65 -1.45 10.77 -0.48
N VAL A 66 -1.87 10.40 -1.68
CA VAL A 66 -1.68 11.22 -2.88
C VAL A 66 -3.05 11.72 -3.32
N ILE A 67 -3.13 13.02 -3.52
CA ILE A 67 -4.37 13.73 -3.85
C ILE A 67 -4.26 14.28 -5.26
N GLU A 68 -5.32 14.11 -6.03
CA GLU A 68 -5.50 14.79 -7.31
C GLU A 68 -6.91 15.39 -7.35
N ASN A 69 -6.99 16.70 -7.56
CA ASN A 69 -8.29 17.41 -7.63
C ASN A 69 -9.19 17.10 -6.42
N GLU A 70 -8.61 17.17 -5.22
CA GLU A 70 -9.30 16.95 -3.95
C GLU A 70 -9.72 15.49 -3.69
N SER A 71 -9.33 14.56 -4.57
CA SER A 71 -9.63 13.13 -4.42
C SER A 71 -8.39 12.35 -4.04
N VAL A 72 -8.54 11.39 -3.12
CA VAL A 72 -7.46 10.46 -2.80
C VAL A 72 -7.32 9.45 -3.94
N VAL A 73 -6.15 9.44 -4.57
CA VAL A 73 -5.86 8.52 -5.68
C VAL A 73 -4.81 7.47 -5.33
N GLY A 74 -4.22 7.57 -4.15
CA GLY A 74 -3.28 6.56 -3.64
C GLY A 74 -3.04 6.77 -2.16
N PHE A 75 -2.68 5.70 -1.47
CA PHE A 75 -2.27 5.79 -0.06
C PHE A 75 -1.38 4.63 0.32
N THR A 76 -0.63 4.82 1.40
CA THR A 76 0.21 3.77 1.99
C THR A 76 0.33 4.01 3.49
N ASP A 77 0.63 2.94 4.22
CA ASP A 77 1.03 3.07 5.61
C ASP A 77 2.09 2.03 5.97
N MET A 78 2.90 2.37 6.96
CA MET A 78 3.99 1.54 7.44
C MET A 78 4.04 1.63 8.96
N THR A 79 4.23 0.50 9.62
CA THR A 79 4.39 0.47 11.07
C THR A 79 5.71 1.14 11.48
N ARG A 80 5.82 1.52 12.76
CA ARG A 80 7.02 2.18 13.27
C ARG A 80 8.28 1.31 13.22
N ASP A 81 8.12 -0.01 13.10
CA ASP A 81 9.24 -0.94 12.97
C ASP A 81 9.59 -1.29 11.52
N GLY A 82 8.91 -0.69 10.56
CA GLY A 82 9.29 -0.80 9.15
C GLY A 82 8.51 -1.83 8.33
N HIS A 83 7.31 -2.23 8.78
CA HIS A 83 6.47 -3.10 7.96
C HIS A 83 5.47 -2.27 7.14
N LEU A 84 5.63 -2.26 5.82
CA LEU A 84 4.70 -1.63 4.88
C LEU A 84 3.47 -2.52 4.79
N ASP A 85 2.36 -2.03 5.35
CA ASP A 85 1.14 -2.82 5.50
C ASP A 85 0.19 -2.68 4.31
N ARG A 86 -0.01 -1.46 3.84
CA ARG A 86 -0.95 -1.19 2.74
C ARG A 86 -0.34 -0.22 1.73
N LEU A 87 -0.58 -0.51 0.45
CA LEU A 87 -0.20 0.37 -0.66
C LEU A 87 -1.22 0.17 -1.77
N PHE A 88 -2.01 1.18 -2.04
CA PHE A 88 -3.05 1.12 -3.07
C PHE A 88 -3.06 2.39 -3.89
N VAL A 89 -3.21 2.23 -5.21
CA VAL A 89 -3.31 3.33 -6.18
C VAL A 89 -4.52 3.06 -7.07
N SER A 90 -5.32 4.09 -7.30
CA SER A 90 -6.49 4.00 -8.17
C SER A 90 -6.14 3.37 -9.52
N ASP A 91 -7.00 2.48 -10.01
CA ASP A 91 -6.79 1.83 -11.31
C ASP A 91 -6.67 2.85 -12.44
N ASP A 92 -7.40 3.95 -12.36
CA ASP A 92 -7.35 5.01 -13.36
C ASP A 92 -6.06 5.83 -13.32
N HIS A 93 -5.24 5.65 -12.29
CA HIS A 93 -4.00 6.41 -12.07
C HIS A 93 -2.75 5.54 -12.10
N GLN A 94 -2.88 4.28 -12.53
CA GLN A 94 -1.73 3.37 -12.65
C GLN A 94 -0.76 3.90 -13.72
N GLY A 95 0.53 3.60 -13.54
CA GLY A 95 1.55 4.00 -14.51
C GLY A 95 2.00 5.45 -14.42
N ARG A 96 1.58 6.20 -13.40
CA ARG A 96 1.94 7.62 -13.21
C ARG A 96 2.98 7.83 -12.11
N GLY A 97 3.56 6.75 -11.59
CA GLY A 97 4.59 6.83 -10.56
C GLY A 97 4.08 7.11 -9.15
N ILE A 98 2.79 7.00 -8.91
CA ILE A 98 2.20 7.30 -7.59
C ILE A 98 2.67 6.30 -6.54
N ALA A 99 2.59 5.00 -6.83
CA ALA A 99 3.05 3.96 -5.91
C ALA A 99 4.54 4.13 -5.59
N ARG A 100 5.34 4.42 -6.61
CA ARG A 100 6.77 4.66 -6.45
C ARG A 100 7.04 5.83 -5.50
N ARG A 101 6.34 6.94 -5.68
CA ARG A 101 6.51 8.12 -4.81
C ARG A 101 6.16 7.80 -3.36
N LEU A 102 5.09 7.02 -3.15
CA LEU A 102 4.69 6.62 -1.81
C LEU A 102 5.76 5.75 -1.15
N VAL A 103 6.27 4.73 -1.85
CA VAL A 103 7.31 3.86 -1.32
C VAL A 103 8.61 4.63 -1.07
N GLU A 104 9.01 5.52 -1.98
CA GLU A 104 10.21 6.35 -1.79
C GLU A 104 10.09 7.21 -0.53
N ARG A 105 8.88 7.72 -0.23
CA ARG A 105 8.66 8.48 1.00
C ARG A 105 8.86 7.61 2.24
N LEU A 106 8.33 6.38 2.22
CA LEU A 106 8.51 5.44 3.32
C LEU A 106 9.98 5.05 3.51
N LEU A 107 10.71 4.87 2.41
CA LEU A 107 12.15 4.57 2.47
C LEU A 107 12.91 5.74 3.11
N SER A 108 12.54 6.96 2.77
CA SER A 108 13.14 8.15 3.37
C SER A 108 12.86 8.23 4.87
N ASP A 109 11.62 8.00 5.28
CA ASP A 109 11.25 8.00 6.70
C ASP A 109 11.99 6.91 7.46
N ALA A 110 12.09 5.72 6.89
CA ALA A 110 12.80 4.60 7.51
C ALA A 110 14.27 4.93 7.72
N ALA A 111 14.91 5.56 6.73
CA ALA A 111 16.30 5.97 6.83
C ALA A 111 16.49 7.01 7.95
N GLU A 112 15.58 8.00 8.03
CA GLU A 112 15.64 9.03 9.08
C GLU A 112 15.46 8.45 10.49
N GLU A 113 14.64 7.41 10.63
CA GLU A 113 14.35 6.77 11.90
C GLU A 113 15.29 5.59 12.20
N SER A 114 16.33 5.42 11.39
CA SER A 114 17.31 4.34 11.54
C SER A 114 16.70 2.94 11.45
N ILE A 115 15.62 2.80 10.73
CA ILE A 115 15.01 1.50 10.38
C ILE A 115 15.85 0.92 9.26
N GLN A 116 16.41 -0.28 9.46
CA GLN A 116 17.39 -0.83 8.53
C GLN A 116 16.79 -1.49 7.30
N GLU A 117 15.56 -1.98 7.40
CA GLU A 117 14.87 -2.57 6.25
C GLU A 117 13.36 -2.36 6.34
N ILE A 118 12.73 -2.33 5.18
CA ILE A 118 11.27 -2.36 5.08
C ILE A 118 10.85 -3.76 4.63
N THR A 119 9.87 -4.32 5.32
CA THR A 119 9.22 -5.58 4.92
C THR A 119 7.81 -5.29 4.42
N THR A 120 7.28 -6.21 3.63
CA THR A 120 5.88 -6.13 3.19
C THR A 120 5.38 -7.53 2.87
N ASP A 121 4.06 -7.69 2.89
CA ASP A 121 3.40 -8.89 2.40
C ASP A 121 2.67 -8.52 1.11
N ALA A 122 3.35 -8.69 -0.01
CA ALA A 122 2.86 -8.26 -1.31
C ALA A 122 1.85 -9.26 -1.88
N SER A 123 0.74 -8.74 -2.41
CA SER A 123 -0.19 -9.56 -3.18
C SER A 123 0.47 -10.07 -4.46
N ILE A 124 -0.16 -11.06 -5.11
CA ILE A 124 0.30 -11.54 -6.42
C ILE A 124 0.40 -10.37 -7.40
N THR A 125 -0.61 -9.50 -7.40
CA THR A 125 -0.67 -8.33 -8.29
C THR A 125 0.45 -7.33 -8.01
N ALA A 126 0.77 -7.09 -6.73
CA ALA A 126 1.76 -6.08 -6.33
C ALA A 126 3.20 -6.58 -6.40
N LYS A 127 3.42 -7.89 -6.38
CA LYS A 127 4.77 -8.46 -6.38
C LYS A 127 5.71 -7.90 -7.46
N PRO A 128 5.29 -7.81 -8.74
CA PRO A 128 6.16 -7.26 -9.78
C PRO A 128 6.61 -5.82 -9.50
N PHE A 129 5.70 -5.00 -8.95
CA PHE A 129 6.04 -3.63 -8.59
C PHE A 129 7.14 -3.59 -7.52
N PHE A 130 6.98 -4.39 -6.46
CA PHE A 130 7.98 -4.41 -5.38
C PHE A 130 9.33 -4.95 -5.85
N LEU A 131 9.33 -5.92 -6.77
CA LEU A 131 10.58 -6.38 -7.38
C LEU A 131 11.28 -5.24 -8.11
N ARG A 132 10.54 -4.44 -8.87
CA ARG A 132 11.11 -3.26 -9.55
C ARG A 132 11.62 -2.21 -8.58
N MET A 133 11.02 -2.14 -7.39
CA MET A 133 11.45 -1.19 -6.34
C MET A 133 12.66 -1.71 -5.54
N GLY A 134 13.22 -2.83 -5.91
CA GLY A 134 14.41 -3.37 -5.25
C GLY A 134 14.14 -4.29 -4.07
N PHE A 135 12.89 -4.66 -3.86
CA PHE A 135 12.54 -5.65 -2.84
C PHE A 135 12.88 -7.05 -3.35
N SER A 136 13.23 -7.95 -2.45
CA SER A 136 13.45 -9.36 -2.77
C SER A 136 12.44 -10.23 -2.02
N VAL A 137 12.07 -11.36 -2.63
CA VAL A 137 11.14 -12.30 -2.03
C VAL A 137 11.86 -13.11 -0.95
N VAL A 138 11.29 -13.11 0.25
CA VAL A 138 11.75 -13.96 1.35
C VAL A 138 11.05 -15.32 1.28
N ARG A 139 9.74 -15.32 1.07
CA ARG A 139 8.95 -16.56 0.93
C ARG A 139 7.56 -16.28 0.38
N GLU A 140 6.97 -17.31 -0.22
CA GLU A 140 5.56 -17.32 -0.57
C GLU A 140 4.76 -17.75 0.66
N GLN A 141 3.61 -17.15 0.88
CA GLN A 141 2.76 -17.42 2.04
C GLN A 141 1.32 -17.68 1.60
N SER A 142 0.62 -18.52 2.38
CA SER A 142 -0.81 -18.70 2.27
C SER A 142 -1.42 -18.23 3.59
N VAL A 143 -2.28 -17.22 3.53
CA VAL A 143 -2.86 -16.60 4.73
C VAL A 143 -4.37 -16.68 4.68
N GLU A 144 -4.97 -16.95 5.84
CA GLU A 144 -6.43 -16.97 5.96
C GLU A 144 -6.95 -15.56 6.21
N CYS A 145 -7.99 -15.19 5.46
CA CYS A 145 -8.65 -13.91 5.62
C CYS A 145 -10.16 -14.15 5.52
N ARG A 146 -10.86 -14.02 6.63
CA ARG A 146 -12.33 -14.18 6.70
C ARG A 146 -12.84 -15.42 5.96
N GLY A 147 -12.17 -16.57 6.20
CA GLY A 147 -12.58 -17.86 5.65
C GLY A 147 -12.05 -18.18 4.26
N ALA A 148 -11.35 -17.28 3.62
CA ALA A 148 -10.69 -17.52 2.33
C ALA A 148 -9.18 -17.56 2.51
N TRP A 149 -8.48 -18.34 1.67
CA TRP A 149 -7.03 -18.42 1.69
C TRP A 149 -6.47 -17.53 0.58
N LEU A 150 -5.57 -16.62 0.94
CA LEU A 150 -4.91 -15.70 0.02
C LEU A 150 -3.43 -16.03 -0.08
N THR A 151 -2.90 -16.01 -1.30
CA THR A 151 -1.46 -16.13 -1.51
C THR A 151 -0.85 -14.74 -1.50
N ASN A 152 0.22 -14.55 -0.73
CA ASN A 152 1.04 -13.36 -0.80
C ASN A 152 2.52 -13.72 -0.66
N TYR A 153 3.37 -12.71 -0.76
CA TYR A 153 4.82 -12.90 -0.75
C TYR A 153 5.44 -12.00 0.30
N ARG A 154 6.13 -12.58 1.28
CA ARG A 154 6.93 -11.79 2.19
C ARG A 154 8.12 -11.26 1.42
N MET A 155 8.28 -9.94 1.40
CA MET A 155 9.35 -9.26 0.69
C MET A 155 10.07 -8.29 1.60
N ARG A 156 11.32 -7.96 1.26
CA ARG A 156 12.11 -7.00 2.05
C ARG A 156 13.05 -6.20 1.16
N ARG A 157 13.39 -5.01 1.64
CA ARG A 157 14.40 -4.17 1.03
C ARG A 157 15.15 -3.39 2.11
N ALA A 158 16.48 -3.31 1.99
CA ALA A 158 17.30 -2.44 2.83
C ALA A 158 16.93 -0.98 2.58
N THR A 159 16.92 -0.17 3.63
CA THR A 159 16.47 1.22 3.55
C THR A 159 17.52 2.17 2.99
N HIS A 160 18.78 1.77 3.03
CA HIS A 160 19.83 2.55 2.40
C HIS A 160 20.83 1.59 1.74
N VAL A 161 21.38 2.06 0.65
CA VAL A 161 22.47 1.37 -0.03
C VAL A 161 23.75 1.97 0.53
N GLU A 162 24.61 1.13 1.11
CA GLU A 162 25.91 1.62 1.54
C GLU A 162 26.69 2.12 0.34
N ALA A 163 27.09 3.38 0.43
CA ALA A 163 28.05 3.92 -0.50
C ALA A 163 29.39 3.30 -0.17
N SER A 164 29.71 2.25 -0.86
CA SER A 164 31.01 1.60 -0.70
C SER A 164 32.09 2.41 -1.37
#